data_24fc3f9a559643cf9fe06398ea3f5a13
#
_entry.id   24fc3f9a559643cf9fe06398ea3f5a13
#
_cell.length_a   1.000
_cell.length_b   1.000
_cell.length_c   1.000
_cell.angle_alpha   90.00
_cell.angle_beta   90.00
_cell.angle_gamma   90.00
#
_symmetry.space_group_name_H-M   'P 1'
#
loop_
_entity.id
_entity.type
_entity.pdbx_description
1 polymer ?
#
loop_
_entity_poly.entity_id
_entity_poly.type
_entity_poly.pdbx_seq_one_letter_code
_entity_poly.pdbx_strand_id
1 'polypeptide(L)'
;MVYSAIALVSWPIVRIIFRYRAFGRANLPADGGYVIAAGHVSNLDPWPLALDLWPRRFLRFMAKSELFWFPLGPIISACGAFKVRRGRADREAIDTAVRLARDGHVIAMFPEGTRRRKGLRKTREAHAHSGAARIAIDAGVPLVPAGIRGTNGLRRFERWRVRYGAPVEVSDDAAETTERLMTAIHALEASL
;
A
#
# COMPACT_ATOMS: atom_id res chain seq x y z
N MET A 1 -5.57 -11.03 16.81
CA MET A 1 -5.39 -10.36 18.12
C MET A 1 -4.30 -9.28 18.08
N VAL A 2 -3.03 -9.59 17.73
CA VAL A 2 -1.91 -8.62 17.75
C VAL A 2 -2.15 -7.41 16.84
N TYR A 3 -2.61 -7.60 15.59
CA TYR A 3 -2.96 -6.52 14.67
C TYR A 3 -3.95 -5.53 15.31
N SER A 4 -5.05 -6.05 15.86
CA SER A 4 -6.09 -5.20 16.47
C SER A 4 -5.59 -4.47 17.72
N ALA A 5 -4.72 -5.08 18.53
CA ALA A 5 -4.13 -4.44 19.69
C ALA A 5 -3.22 -3.27 19.26
N ILE A 6 -2.35 -3.49 18.25
CA ILE A 6 -1.50 -2.44 17.70
C ILE A 6 -2.34 -1.33 17.06
N ALA A 7 -3.38 -1.68 16.30
CA ALA A 7 -4.27 -0.71 15.69
C ALA A 7 -5.01 0.13 16.76
N LEU A 8 -5.53 -0.50 17.80
CA LEU A 8 -6.25 0.17 18.88
C LEU A 8 -5.39 1.21 19.61
N VAL A 9 -4.13 0.84 19.90
CA VAL A 9 -3.18 1.76 20.58
C VAL A 9 -2.70 2.86 19.64
N SER A 10 -2.39 2.53 18.39
CA SER A 10 -1.82 3.49 17.45
C SER A 10 -2.86 4.42 16.81
N TRP A 11 -4.12 4.00 16.71
CA TRP A 11 -5.17 4.80 16.06
C TRP A 11 -5.38 6.19 16.71
N PRO A 12 -5.56 6.31 18.05
CA PRO A 12 -5.68 7.62 18.68
C PRO A 12 -4.41 8.47 18.51
N ILE A 13 -3.23 7.87 18.60
CA ILE A 13 -1.95 8.56 18.40
C ILE A 13 -1.90 9.16 16.99
N VAL A 14 -2.17 8.37 15.98
CA VAL A 14 -2.14 8.82 14.58
C VAL A 14 -3.24 9.86 14.32
N ARG A 15 -4.41 9.67 14.89
CA ARG A 15 -5.54 10.59 14.74
C ARG A 15 -5.30 11.96 15.38
N ILE A 16 -4.70 11.99 16.56
CA ILE A 16 -4.50 13.23 17.35
C ILE A 16 -3.18 13.91 16.95
N ILE A 17 -2.06 13.18 17.04
CA ILE A 17 -0.72 13.75 16.84
C ILE A 17 -0.50 14.11 15.38
N PHE A 18 -0.77 13.16 14.46
CA PHE A 18 -0.58 13.38 13.03
C PHE A 18 -1.83 13.92 12.34
N ARG A 19 -2.90 14.21 13.08
CA ARG A 19 -4.15 14.79 12.57
C ARG A 19 -4.61 14.07 11.29
N TYR A 20 -4.54 12.72 11.33
CA TYR A 20 -4.82 11.86 10.20
C TYR A 20 -6.21 12.12 9.60
N ARG A 21 -6.27 12.18 8.28
CA ARG A 21 -7.53 12.25 7.52
C ARG A 21 -7.46 11.38 6.29
N ALA A 22 -8.55 10.66 6.01
CA ALA A 22 -8.75 9.90 4.79
C ALA A 22 -9.92 10.46 3.99
N PHE A 23 -9.76 10.48 2.68
CA PHE A 23 -10.73 10.98 1.71
C PHE A 23 -11.02 9.89 0.66
N GLY A 24 -12.22 9.92 0.08
CA GLY A 24 -12.58 9.01 -0.99
C GLY A 24 -12.83 7.56 -0.55
N ARG A 25 -13.15 7.31 0.73
CA ARG A 25 -13.44 5.94 1.23
C ARG A 25 -14.59 5.26 0.51
N ALA A 26 -15.52 6.03 -0.06
CA ALA A 26 -16.62 5.49 -0.86
C ALA A 26 -16.15 4.76 -2.13
N ASN A 27 -14.92 5.00 -2.56
CA ASN A 27 -14.29 4.32 -3.70
C ASN A 27 -13.73 2.94 -3.34
N LEU A 28 -13.64 2.62 -2.05
CA LEU A 28 -13.16 1.31 -1.62
C LEU A 28 -14.25 0.26 -1.78
N PRO A 29 -13.97 -0.90 -2.37
CA PRO A 29 -14.92 -2.00 -2.44
C PRO A 29 -15.38 -2.40 -1.03
N ALA A 30 -16.70 -2.55 -0.86
CA ALA A 30 -17.28 -2.94 0.43
C ALA A 30 -16.92 -4.38 0.79
N ASP A 31 -16.96 -5.26 -0.20
CA ASP A 31 -16.76 -6.70 -0.07
C ASP A 31 -15.69 -7.21 -1.04
N GLY A 32 -15.31 -8.48 -0.88
CA GLY A 32 -14.29 -9.12 -1.69
C GLY A 32 -12.87 -8.60 -1.44
N GLY A 33 -11.90 -9.14 -2.16
CA GLY A 33 -10.52 -8.66 -2.16
C GLY A 33 -10.32 -7.54 -3.15
N TYR A 34 -9.29 -6.73 -2.93
CA TYR A 34 -8.84 -5.71 -3.87
C TYR A 34 -7.38 -5.33 -3.62
N VAL A 35 -6.77 -4.68 -4.60
CA VAL A 35 -5.41 -4.15 -4.47
C VAL A 35 -5.49 -2.65 -4.25
N ILE A 36 -4.84 -2.12 -3.21
CA ILE A 36 -4.57 -0.69 -3.04
C ILE A 36 -3.14 -0.44 -3.52
N ALA A 37 -2.97 0.43 -4.49
CA ALA A 37 -1.66 0.85 -4.95
C ALA A 37 -1.42 2.32 -4.64
N ALA A 38 -0.31 2.63 -3.97
CA ALA A 38 0.01 3.97 -3.51
C ALA A 38 1.46 4.37 -3.81
N GLY A 39 1.74 5.66 -3.88
CA GLY A 39 3.10 6.18 -3.92
C GLY A 39 3.85 5.85 -2.63
N HIS A 40 5.19 5.69 -2.71
CA HIS A 40 6.01 5.24 -1.58
C HIS A 40 7.01 6.30 -1.14
N VAL A 41 6.68 7.02 -0.07
CA VAL A 41 7.51 8.11 0.48
C VAL A 41 8.17 7.74 1.81
N SER A 42 7.60 6.77 2.57
CA SER A 42 8.05 6.40 3.90
C SER A 42 7.84 4.90 4.19
N ASN A 43 8.63 4.32 5.11
CA ASN A 43 8.35 2.97 5.65
C ASN A 43 7.02 2.90 6.41
N LEU A 44 6.46 4.05 6.76
CA LEU A 44 5.21 4.16 7.51
C LEU A 44 3.97 4.20 6.59
N ASP A 45 4.13 4.22 5.26
CA ASP A 45 3.00 4.32 4.33
C ASP A 45 1.94 3.21 4.49
N PRO A 46 2.30 1.95 4.79
CA PRO A 46 1.29 0.93 5.06
C PRO A 46 0.44 1.23 6.29
N TRP A 47 0.97 1.99 7.26
CA TRP A 47 0.32 2.21 8.54
C TRP A 47 -0.99 3.00 8.45
N PRO A 48 -1.05 4.20 7.81
CA PRO A 48 -2.31 4.92 7.67
C PRO A 48 -3.34 4.14 6.84
N LEU A 49 -2.92 3.37 5.82
CA LEU A 49 -3.82 2.50 5.07
C LEU A 49 -4.41 1.39 5.97
N ALA A 50 -3.55 0.75 6.76
CA ALA A 50 -3.95 -0.32 7.67
C ALA A 50 -4.93 0.17 8.74
N LEU A 51 -4.66 1.35 9.34
CA LEU A 51 -5.53 1.94 10.35
C LEU A 51 -6.87 2.42 9.77
N ASP A 52 -6.88 2.87 8.52
CA ASP A 52 -8.10 3.34 7.88
C ASP A 52 -9.10 2.24 7.57
N LEU A 53 -8.58 1.06 7.25
CA LEU A 53 -9.38 -0.13 6.98
C LEU A 53 -9.88 -0.81 8.25
N TRP A 54 -9.12 -0.72 9.33
CA TRP A 54 -9.46 -1.34 10.61
C TRP A 54 -10.69 -0.67 11.26
N PRO A 55 -11.59 -1.39 11.95
CA PRO A 55 -11.56 -2.84 12.23
C PRO A 55 -12.22 -3.72 11.16
N ARG A 56 -12.82 -3.16 10.10
CA ARG A 56 -13.63 -3.89 9.11
C ARG A 56 -12.79 -4.80 8.25
N ARG A 57 -11.59 -4.36 7.86
CA ARG A 57 -10.70 -5.07 6.94
C ARG A 57 -9.27 -5.04 7.46
N PHE A 58 -8.50 -6.06 7.11
CA PHE A 58 -7.09 -6.18 7.47
C PHE A 58 -6.23 -6.06 6.23
N LEU A 59 -5.30 -5.11 6.25
CA LEU A 59 -4.35 -4.89 5.17
C LEU A 59 -3.30 -5.99 5.15
N ARG A 60 -2.98 -6.51 3.97
CA ARG A 60 -1.81 -7.35 3.70
C ARG A 60 -0.83 -6.58 2.85
N PHE A 61 0.45 -6.68 3.13
CA PHE A 61 1.47 -5.95 2.38
C PHE A 61 2.78 -6.72 2.26
N MET A 62 3.48 -6.49 1.15
CA MET A 62 4.79 -7.08 0.92
C MET A 62 5.86 -6.36 1.71
N ALA A 63 6.65 -7.08 2.49
CA ALA A 63 7.81 -6.55 3.21
C ALA A 63 9.07 -7.32 2.82
N LYS A 64 10.20 -6.61 2.76
CA LYS A 64 11.51 -7.21 2.45
C LYS A 64 11.82 -8.35 3.40
N SER A 65 12.34 -9.46 2.88
CA SER A 65 12.76 -10.64 3.66
C SER A 65 13.70 -10.28 4.82
N GLU A 66 14.57 -9.27 4.63
CA GLU A 66 15.52 -8.81 5.64
C GLU A 66 14.86 -8.15 6.86
N LEU A 67 13.57 -7.79 6.78
CA LEU A 67 12.82 -7.24 7.92
C LEU A 67 12.27 -8.31 8.86
N PHE A 68 12.32 -9.59 8.45
CA PHE A 68 11.73 -10.69 9.23
C PHE A 68 12.70 -11.31 10.25
N TRP A 69 13.59 -10.52 10.82
CA TRP A 69 14.44 -10.91 11.96
C TRP A 69 13.70 -10.76 13.30
N PHE A 70 14.11 -11.49 14.31
CA PHE A 70 13.54 -11.39 15.67
C PHE A 70 14.04 -10.12 16.39
N PRO A 71 13.15 -9.33 17.06
CA PRO A 71 11.71 -9.56 17.29
C PRO A 71 10.79 -8.93 16.22
N LEU A 72 11.30 -8.23 15.22
CA LEU A 72 10.52 -7.46 14.25
C LEU A 72 9.67 -8.36 13.35
N GLY A 73 10.23 -9.49 12.90
CA GLY A 73 9.55 -10.41 11.99
C GLY A 73 8.18 -10.88 12.47
N PRO A 74 8.06 -11.45 13.67
CA PRO A 74 6.78 -11.83 14.25
C PRO A 74 5.78 -10.68 14.33
N ILE A 75 6.22 -9.47 14.68
CA ILE A 75 5.37 -8.29 14.81
C ILE A 75 4.80 -7.88 13.46
N ILE A 76 5.65 -7.70 12.44
CA ILE A 76 5.18 -7.28 11.11
C ILE A 76 4.34 -8.36 10.43
N SER A 77 4.65 -9.65 10.66
CA SER A 77 3.82 -10.76 10.18
C SER A 77 2.42 -10.71 10.80
N ALA A 78 2.34 -10.48 12.11
CA ALA A 78 1.08 -10.30 12.81
C ALA A 78 0.31 -9.05 12.34
N CYS A 79 1.02 -8.04 11.81
CA CYS A 79 0.44 -6.85 11.17
C CYS A 79 0.08 -7.08 9.68
N GLY A 80 0.16 -8.30 9.19
CA GLY A 80 -0.27 -8.64 7.83
C GLY A 80 0.83 -8.59 6.77
N ALA A 81 2.09 -8.41 7.16
CA ALA A 81 3.21 -8.47 6.24
C ALA A 81 3.50 -9.90 5.77
N PHE A 82 3.81 -10.06 4.48
CA PHE A 82 4.38 -11.29 3.93
C PHE A 82 5.69 -10.99 3.19
N LYS A 83 6.54 -12.01 3.11
CA LYS A 83 7.92 -11.85 2.63
C LYS A 83 7.99 -11.63 1.12
N VAL A 84 8.89 -10.74 0.68
CA VAL A 84 9.28 -10.58 -0.72
C VAL A 84 10.80 -10.46 -0.84
N ARG A 85 11.38 -11.17 -1.80
CA ARG A 85 12.81 -11.06 -2.16
C ARG A 85 12.95 -10.03 -3.28
N ARG A 86 13.34 -8.80 -2.91
CA ARG A 86 13.54 -7.73 -3.90
C ARG A 86 14.74 -7.99 -4.80
N GLY A 87 14.65 -7.61 -6.08
CA GLY A 87 15.73 -7.71 -7.06
C GLY A 87 15.65 -8.94 -7.97
N ARG A 88 14.74 -9.86 -7.71
CA ARG A 88 14.29 -10.91 -8.61
C ARG A 88 12.78 -10.76 -8.78
N ALA A 89 12.24 -11.14 -9.93
CA ALA A 89 10.79 -11.29 -10.08
C ALA A 89 10.36 -12.41 -9.10
N ASP A 90 9.96 -12.02 -7.89
CA ASP A 90 9.56 -12.97 -6.85
C ASP A 90 8.13 -13.45 -7.16
N ARG A 91 8.06 -14.46 -8.03
CA ARG A 91 6.78 -15.07 -8.42
C ARG A 91 6.03 -15.58 -7.22
N GLU A 92 6.70 -16.18 -6.26
CA GLU A 92 6.07 -16.72 -5.05
C GLU A 92 5.35 -15.63 -4.25
N ALA A 93 5.94 -14.43 -4.15
CA ALA A 93 5.31 -13.29 -3.48
C ALA A 93 4.08 -12.78 -4.27
N ILE A 94 4.15 -12.73 -5.60
CA ILE A 94 3.02 -12.37 -6.46
C ILE A 94 1.90 -13.40 -6.34
N ASP A 95 2.22 -14.70 -6.47
CA ASP A 95 1.25 -15.79 -6.34
C ASP A 95 0.57 -15.80 -4.96
N THR A 96 1.33 -15.48 -3.91
CA THR A 96 0.78 -15.32 -2.56
C THR A 96 -0.18 -14.15 -2.48
N ALA A 97 0.16 -13.00 -3.07
CA ALA A 97 -0.73 -11.83 -3.12
C ALA A 97 -2.01 -12.11 -3.90
N VAL A 98 -1.90 -12.81 -5.05
CA VAL A 98 -3.06 -13.22 -5.87
C VAL A 98 -4.00 -14.11 -5.07
N ARG A 99 -3.48 -15.13 -4.38
CA ARG A 99 -4.30 -16.00 -3.51
C ARG A 99 -5.00 -15.20 -2.42
N LEU A 100 -4.25 -14.37 -1.69
CA LEU A 100 -4.82 -13.54 -0.64
C LEU A 100 -5.90 -12.59 -1.16
N ALA A 101 -5.71 -12.00 -2.35
CA ALA A 101 -6.72 -11.14 -2.96
C ALA A 101 -7.99 -11.94 -3.33
N ARG A 102 -7.84 -13.14 -3.91
CA ARG A 102 -8.97 -14.04 -4.21
C ARG A 102 -9.71 -14.47 -2.95
N ASP A 103 -8.98 -14.68 -1.85
CA ASP A 103 -9.54 -15.04 -0.53
C ASP A 103 -10.22 -13.84 0.16
N GLY A 104 -10.35 -12.70 -0.53
CA GLY A 104 -11.07 -11.54 -0.01
C GLY A 104 -10.20 -10.59 0.80
N HIS A 105 -8.88 -10.73 0.81
CA HIS A 105 -8.00 -9.81 1.54
C HIS A 105 -7.67 -8.54 0.74
N VAL A 106 -7.35 -7.46 1.46
CA VAL A 106 -6.87 -6.21 0.87
C VAL A 106 -5.36 -6.22 0.78
N ILE A 107 -4.82 -6.05 -0.42
CA ILE A 107 -3.39 -6.07 -0.69
C ILE A 107 -2.87 -4.66 -0.91
N ALA A 108 -1.93 -4.19 -0.09
CA ALA A 108 -1.23 -2.92 -0.35
C ALA A 108 0.03 -3.13 -1.18
N MET A 109 0.15 -2.37 -2.24
CA MET A 109 1.30 -2.36 -3.14
C MET A 109 1.86 -0.95 -3.33
N PHE A 110 3.16 -0.87 -3.54
CA PHE A 110 3.87 0.37 -3.84
C PHE A 110 4.61 0.19 -5.17
N PRO A 111 3.99 0.56 -6.31
CA PRO A 111 4.51 0.26 -7.66
C PRO A 111 5.91 0.84 -7.92
N GLU A 112 6.29 1.93 -7.24
CA GLU A 112 7.61 2.53 -7.38
C GLU A 112 8.75 1.63 -6.85
N GLY A 113 8.43 0.58 -6.12
CA GLY A 113 9.36 -0.43 -5.60
C GLY A 113 10.42 0.09 -4.62
N THR A 114 10.76 1.37 -4.68
CA THR A 114 11.71 2.05 -3.80
C THR A 114 11.18 3.42 -3.42
N ARG A 115 11.40 3.80 -2.15
CA ARG A 115 11.00 5.13 -1.65
C ARG A 115 11.67 6.26 -2.43
N ARG A 116 10.91 7.31 -2.71
CA ARG A 116 11.48 8.57 -3.24
C ARG A 116 12.37 9.19 -2.15
N ARG A 117 13.69 9.11 -2.28
CA ARG A 117 14.61 9.82 -1.39
C ARG A 117 14.69 11.29 -1.78
N LYS A 118 14.40 12.20 -0.86
CA LYS A 118 14.76 13.63 -1.01
C LYS A 118 16.27 13.74 -1.22
N GLY A 119 16.68 14.37 -2.30
CA GLY A 119 18.08 14.79 -2.51
C GLY A 119 18.98 13.94 -3.42
N LEU A 120 18.58 12.75 -3.81
CA LEU A 120 19.27 12.05 -4.90
C LEU A 120 18.50 12.29 -6.21
N ARG A 121 19.09 13.11 -7.09
CA ARG A 121 18.68 13.19 -8.50
C ARG A 121 18.72 11.79 -9.07
N LYS A 122 17.59 11.11 -9.12
CA LYS A 122 17.45 9.92 -9.94
C LYS A 122 17.39 10.38 -11.38
N THR A 123 18.50 10.25 -12.09
CA THR A 123 18.61 10.37 -13.55
C THR A 123 17.97 9.21 -14.30
N ARG A 124 17.26 8.33 -13.59
CA ARG A 124 16.51 7.23 -14.17
C ARG A 124 15.05 7.43 -13.76
N GLU A 125 14.18 7.61 -14.72
CA GLU A 125 12.73 7.45 -14.51
C GLU A 125 12.51 6.14 -13.79
N ALA A 126 11.90 6.21 -12.61
CA ALA A 126 11.55 5.01 -11.87
C ALA A 126 10.46 4.31 -12.68
N HIS A 127 10.83 3.31 -13.48
CA HIS A 127 9.85 2.46 -14.12
C HIS A 127 8.98 1.85 -13.01
N ALA A 128 7.71 2.17 -13.04
CA ALA A 128 6.75 1.57 -12.13
C ALA A 128 6.70 0.07 -12.41
N HIS A 129 6.80 -0.72 -11.35
CA HIS A 129 6.70 -2.16 -11.46
C HIS A 129 5.25 -2.58 -11.66
N SER A 130 4.98 -3.42 -12.62
CA SER A 130 3.64 -3.92 -12.96
C SER A 130 3.05 -4.91 -11.95
N GLY A 131 3.70 -5.10 -10.79
CA GLY A 131 3.26 -6.08 -9.79
C GLY A 131 1.84 -5.84 -9.26
N ALA A 132 1.45 -4.59 -9.02
CA ALA A 132 0.10 -4.26 -8.57
C ALA A 132 -0.97 -4.58 -9.63
N ALA A 133 -0.69 -4.20 -10.88
CA ALA A 133 -1.56 -4.51 -12.01
C ALA A 133 -1.69 -6.03 -12.21
N ARG A 134 -0.57 -6.76 -12.24
CA ARG A 134 -0.57 -8.23 -12.36
C ARG A 134 -1.41 -8.91 -11.28
N ILE A 135 -1.24 -8.52 -10.01
CA ILE A 135 -2.04 -9.10 -8.92
C ILE A 135 -3.52 -8.84 -9.15
N ALA A 136 -3.90 -7.64 -9.57
CA ALA A 136 -5.30 -7.30 -9.83
C ALA A 136 -5.87 -8.09 -11.01
N ILE A 137 -5.13 -8.20 -12.12
CA ILE A 137 -5.49 -8.98 -13.30
C ILE A 137 -5.64 -10.46 -12.94
N ASP A 138 -4.57 -11.05 -12.38
CA ASP A 138 -4.53 -12.48 -12.11
C ASP A 138 -5.55 -12.90 -11.03
N ALA A 139 -5.84 -12.02 -10.08
CA ALA A 139 -6.85 -12.27 -9.05
C ALA A 139 -8.28 -11.96 -9.52
N GLY A 140 -8.47 -11.17 -10.56
CA GLY A 140 -9.77 -10.69 -11.00
C GLY A 140 -10.43 -9.73 -10.00
N VAL A 141 -9.61 -8.85 -9.35
CA VAL A 141 -10.08 -7.95 -8.30
C VAL A 141 -9.85 -6.48 -8.65
N PRO A 142 -10.63 -5.55 -8.07
CA PRO A 142 -10.43 -4.13 -8.29
C PRO A 142 -9.03 -3.64 -7.91
N LEU A 143 -8.51 -2.68 -8.68
CA LEU A 143 -7.25 -1.98 -8.44
C LEU A 143 -7.51 -0.52 -8.07
N VAL A 144 -7.33 -0.18 -6.80
CA VAL A 144 -7.64 1.13 -6.24
C VAL A 144 -6.38 1.97 -6.11
N PRO A 145 -6.27 3.12 -6.79
CA PRO A 145 -5.17 4.05 -6.60
C PRO A 145 -5.33 4.82 -5.29
N ALA A 146 -4.22 5.09 -4.59
CA ALA A 146 -4.21 5.92 -3.40
C ALA A 146 -3.04 6.92 -3.40
N GLY A 147 -3.32 8.14 -2.97
CA GLY A 147 -2.31 9.14 -2.64
C GLY A 147 -2.04 9.15 -1.14
N ILE A 148 -0.77 9.26 -0.74
CA ILE A 148 -0.34 9.34 0.67
C ILE A 148 0.57 10.56 0.84
N ARG A 149 0.34 11.33 1.91
CA ARG A 149 1.17 12.48 2.26
C ARG A 149 1.42 12.58 3.76
N GLY A 150 2.63 13.08 4.14
CA GLY A 150 2.99 13.44 5.51
C GLY A 150 3.68 12.34 6.31
N THR A 151 3.68 11.09 5.85
CA THR A 151 4.31 9.95 6.54
C THR A 151 5.83 10.05 6.65
N ASN A 152 6.49 10.83 5.78
CA ASN A 152 7.93 11.10 5.80
C ASN A 152 8.32 12.23 6.75
N GLY A 153 7.35 12.98 7.28
CA GLY A 153 7.52 14.10 8.20
C GLY A 153 7.33 13.77 9.68
N LEU A 154 7.67 12.54 10.11
CA LEU A 154 7.42 12.05 11.47
C LEU A 154 7.95 13.00 12.56
N ARG A 155 9.19 13.50 12.40
CA ARG A 155 9.83 14.42 13.39
C ARG A 155 9.19 15.80 13.46
N ARG A 156 8.43 16.20 12.42
CA ARG A 156 7.75 17.49 12.33
C ARG A 156 6.27 17.39 12.65
N PHE A 157 5.79 16.19 13.04
CA PHE A 157 4.37 15.90 13.28
C PHE A 157 3.49 16.36 12.09
N GLU A 158 3.98 16.13 10.86
CA GLU A 158 3.24 16.49 9.65
C GLU A 158 1.89 15.77 9.65
N ARG A 159 0.90 16.42 9.04
CA ARG A 159 -0.45 15.86 8.93
C ARG A 159 -0.44 14.69 7.96
N TRP A 160 -0.88 13.53 8.42
CA TRP A 160 -1.02 12.36 7.55
C TRP A 160 -2.34 12.40 6.80
N ARG A 161 -2.26 12.27 5.51
CA ARG A 161 -3.43 12.26 4.62
C ARG A 161 -3.35 11.09 3.67
N VAL A 162 -4.51 10.48 3.44
CA VAL A 162 -4.71 9.44 2.43
C VAL A 162 -5.92 9.85 1.59
N ARG A 163 -5.82 9.65 0.28
CA ARG A 163 -6.94 9.81 -0.64
C ARG A 163 -7.04 8.61 -1.54
N TYR A 164 -8.20 7.97 -1.54
CA TYR A 164 -8.52 6.84 -2.42
C TYR A 164 -9.23 7.36 -3.66
N GLY A 165 -8.73 6.97 -4.85
CA GLY A 165 -9.39 7.21 -6.13
C GLY A 165 -10.40 6.12 -6.45
N ALA A 166 -11.19 6.34 -7.50
CA ALA A 166 -12.01 5.28 -8.07
C ALA A 166 -11.11 4.14 -8.57
N PRO A 167 -11.55 2.89 -8.51
CA PRO A 167 -10.81 1.78 -9.11
C PRO A 167 -10.45 2.09 -10.56
N VAL A 168 -9.21 1.84 -10.95
CA VAL A 168 -8.78 2.00 -12.34
C VAL A 168 -9.31 0.85 -13.19
N GLU A 169 -9.56 1.14 -14.45
CA GLU A 169 -9.90 0.11 -15.42
C GLU A 169 -8.69 -0.82 -15.62
N VAL A 170 -8.92 -2.10 -15.41
CA VAL A 170 -7.91 -3.15 -15.56
C VAL A 170 -8.07 -3.79 -16.93
N SER A 171 -7.03 -3.68 -17.76
CA SER A 171 -6.94 -4.40 -19.04
C SER A 171 -6.07 -5.65 -18.89
N ASP A 172 -6.07 -6.54 -19.87
CA ASP A 172 -5.19 -7.71 -19.89
C ASP A 172 -3.71 -7.33 -20.00
N ASP A 173 -3.41 -6.09 -20.43
CA ASP A 173 -2.05 -5.55 -20.47
C ASP A 173 -1.69 -4.90 -19.12
N ALA A 174 -0.78 -5.56 -18.40
CA ALA A 174 -0.28 -5.06 -17.13
C ALA A 174 0.55 -3.76 -17.26
N ALA A 175 1.15 -3.47 -18.41
CA ALA A 175 1.89 -2.24 -18.64
C ALA A 175 0.92 -1.05 -18.77
N GLU A 176 -0.09 -1.19 -19.62
CA GLU A 176 -1.14 -0.18 -19.80
C GLU A 176 -1.88 0.10 -18.49
N THR A 177 -2.29 -0.97 -17.78
CA THR A 177 -2.93 -0.85 -16.46
C THR A 177 -2.03 -0.10 -15.46
N THR A 178 -0.71 -0.36 -15.51
CA THR A 178 0.26 0.33 -14.64
C THR A 178 0.37 1.82 -14.96
N GLU A 179 0.36 2.21 -16.22
CA GLU A 179 0.40 3.63 -16.63
C GLU A 179 -0.84 4.38 -16.15
N ARG A 180 -2.04 3.81 -16.36
CA ARG A 180 -3.30 4.37 -15.84
C ARG A 180 -3.25 4.52 -14.31
N LEU A 181 -2.78 3.48 -13.63
CA LEU A 181 -2.62 3.48 -12.18
C LEU A 181 -1.68 4.59 -11.69
N MET A 182 -0.51 4.73 -12.31
CA MET A 182 0.48 5.75 -11.90
C MET A 182 -0.03 7.17 -12.14
N THR A 183 -0.72 7.40 -13.26
CA THR A 183 -1.37 8.68 -13.54
C THR A 183 -2.38 9.03 -12.46
N ALA A 184 -3.23 8.07 -12.07
CA ALA A 184 -4.20 8.26 -11.00
C ALA A 184 -3.53 8.53 -9.63
N ILE A 185 -2.48 7.78 -9.28
CA ILE A 185 -1.73 7.99 -8.02
C ILE A 185 -1.15 9.41 -7.97
N HIS A 186 -0.48 9.86 -9.04
CA HIS A 186 0.12 11.21 -9.08
C HIS A 186 -0.93 12.31 -8.96
N ALA A 187 -2.08 12.17 -9.62
CA ALA A 187 -3.20 13.11 -9.50
C ALA A 187 -3.74 13.19 -8.06
N LEU A 188 -3.86 12.03 -7.37
CA LEU A 188 -4.30 11.98 -5.98
C LEU A 188 -3.29 12.61 -5.03
N GLU A 189 -2.00 12.36 -5.21
CA GLU A 189 -0.92 12.97 -4.41
C GLU A 189 -0.88 14.49 -4.57
N ALA A 190 -1.08 15.00 -5.80
CA ALA A 190 -1.11 16.43 -6.08
C ALA A 190 -2.31 17.14 -5.43
N SER A 191 -3.40 16.39 -5.18
CA SER A 191 -4.63 16.91 -4.57
C SER A 191 -4.64 16.89 -3.04
N LEU A 192 -3.58 16.40 -2.36
CA LEU A 192 -3.40 16.34 -0.91
C LEU A 192 -2.56 17.48 -0.36
#